data_ad8643317319d8e6b76f047533a96964
#
_entry.id   ad8643317319d8e6b76f047533a96964
#
_cell.length_a   1.000
_cell.length_b   1.000
_cell.length_c   1.000
_cell.angle_alpha   90.00
_cell.angle_beta   90.00
_cell.angle_gamma   90.00
#
_symmetry.space_group_name_H-M   'P 1'
#
loop_
_entity.id
_entity.type
_entity.pdbx_description
1 polymer ?
#
loop_
_entity_poly.entity_id
_entity_poly.type
_entity_poly.pdbx_seq_one_letter_code
_entity_poly.pdbx_strand_id
1 'polypeptide(L)'
;MNQKNPAMDAKQAENKTNSNAPANPTSTQNSLEIAELREGMVVMRDGSFRAVIACKSINFDLMSSREREGVEYSYQSFLNSLTFPIQILVRSQRVDIEPYLNKLADIQIAQDNMLLGDLMEDYINFIDSLSRSANIMDKSFFIVIPYHPTGDLNNLKDSAKGFFGKIFAKPSAQISKIDRNTWDKEREEIKKRVDSITGGLYQMGIKSVQLSTKELGELYYNVYNPDTAVYEPLGDFRDTASLFVRKAEGDNPNQGGF
;
A
#
# COMPACT_ATOMS: atom_id res chain seq x y z
N MET A 1 -1.70 71.34 -12.82
CA MET A 1 -0.50 70.53 -12.67
C MET A 1 -0.79 69.48 -11.56
N ASN A 2 -1.16 68.30 -11.94
CA ASN A 2 -1.46 67.23 -11.01
C ASN A 2 -0.85 65.95 -11.58
N GLN A 3 0.35 65.62 -11.12
CA GLN A 3 1.06 64.41 -11.52
C GLN A 3 0.45 63.27 -10.82
N LYS A 4 -0.20 62.35 -11.55
CA LYS A 4 -0.59 61.03 -11.12
C LYS A 4 0.63 60.10 -11.08
N ASN A 5 0.87 59.53 -9.92
CA ASN A 5 1.95 58.60 -9.62
C ASN A 5 1.59 57.19 -10.13
N PRO A 6 2.33 56.55 -11.06
CA PRO A 6 1.94 55.27 -11.66
C PRO A 6 2.48 54.04 -10.91
N ALA A 7 2.67 54.13 -9.58
CA ALA A 7 3.36 53.05 -8.82
C ALA A 7 2.46 52.21 -7.88
N MET A 8 1.12 52.27 -8.03
CA MET A 8 0.21 51.53 -7.11
C MET A 8 -0.70 50.48 -7.73
N ASP A 9 -0.60 50.18 -9.02
CA ASP A 9 -1.47 49.19 -9.69
C ASP A 9 -0.77 47.87 -10.03
N ALA A 10 0.38 47.55 -9.42
CA ALA A 10 1.15 46.34 -9.72
C ALA A 10 1.19 45.29 -8.61
N LYS A 11 0.18 45.20 -7.73
CA LYS A 11 0.15 44.25 -6.62
C LYS A 11 -1.19 43.54 -6.43
N GLN A 12 -1.84 43.09 -7.49
CA GLN A 12 -2.91 42.08 -7.38
C GLN A 12 -2.98 41.21 -8.66
N ALA A 13 -1.88 40.64 -9.06
CA ALA A 13 -1.91 39.45 -9.90
C ALA A 13 -1.82 38.22 -8.97
N GLU A 14 -2.95 37.84 -8.40
CA GLU A 14 -3.08 36.58 -7.67
C GLU A 14 -2.68 35.42 -8.58
N ASN A 15 -1.64 34.76 -8.17
CA ASN A 15 -1.06 33.58 -8.73
C ASN A 15 -2.09 32.40 -8.66
N LYS A 16 -3.00 32.34 -9.62
CA LYS A 16 -3.79 31.12 -9.87
C LYS A 16 -2.84 30.08 -10.41
N THR A 17 -2.23 29.31 -9.52
CA THR A 17 -1.53 28.08 -9.86
C THR A 17 -2.51 27.12 -10.53
N ASN A 18 -2.44 27.08 -11.85
CA ASN A 18 -3.11 26.13 -12.70
C ASN A 18 -2.57 24.71 -12.36
N SER A 19 -3.30 23.97 -11.55
CA SER A 19 -3.03 22.56 -11.24
C SER A 19 -3.35 21.60 -12.39
N ASN A 20 -3.48 22.11 -13.61
CA ASN A 20 -3.70 21.34 -14.84
C ASN A 20 -2.44 21.28 -15.71
N ALA A 21 -1.29 20.95 -15.13
CA ALA A 21 -0.17 20.51 -15.96
C ALA A 21 -0.56 19.15 -16.59
N PRO A 22 -0.49 18.99 -17.93
CA PRO A 22 -0.81 17.71 -18.56
C PRO A 22 0.14 16.65 -17.99
N ALA A 23 -0.45 15.56 -17.45
CA ALA A 23 0.31 14.43 -16.93
C ALA A 23 1.28 13.95 -18.01
N ASN A 24 2.56 13.86 -17.67
CA ASN A 24 3.61 13.47 -18.58
C ASN A 24 3.29 12.05 -19.11
N PRO A 25 3.05 11.81 -20.41
CA PRO A 25 2.55 10.54 -20.92
C PRO A 25 3.49 9.35 -20.66
N THR A 26 4.74 9.62 -20.32
CA THR A 26 5.77 8.62 -20.02
C THR A 26 5.94 8.35 -18.51
N SER A 27 5.13 8.97 -17.64
CA SER A 27 5.23 8.73 -16.21
C SER A 27 4.70 7.34 -15.83
N THR A 28 5.46 6.59 -15.03
CA THR A 28 5.05 5.29 -14.45
C THR A 28 3.80 5.41 -13.60
N GLN A 29 3.50 6.60 -13.07
CA GLN A 29 2.26 6.91 -12.33
C GLN A 29 1.01 6.67 -13.18
N ASN A 30 1.11 6.78 -14.51
CA ASN A 30 -0.02 6.53 -15.40
C ASN A 30 -0.36 5.04 -15.50
N SER A 31 0.57 4.15 -15.14
CA SER A 31 0.39 2.69 -15.14
C SER A 31 -0.19 2.16 -13.82
N LEU A 32 -0.28 3.00 -12.77
CA LEU A 32 -0.88 2.62 -11.51
C LEU A 32 -2.40 2.76 -11.61
N GLU A 33 -3.10 1.66 -11.38
CA GLU A 33 -4.57 1.63 -11.33
C GLU A 33 -5.14 2.19 -10.01
N ILE A 34 -4.28 2.49 -9.04
CA ILE A 34 -4.65 3.07 -7.74
C ILE A 34 -4.80 4.57 -7.90
N ALA A 35 -5.95 5.10 -7.47
CA ALA A 35 -6.22 6.53 -7.44
C ALA A 35 -5.85 7.15 -6.09
N GLU A 36 -6.23 6.51 -4.98
CA GLU A 36 -6.07 7.03 -3.62
C GLU A 36 -6.05 5.90 -2.59
N LEU A 37 -5.32 6.09 -1.49
CA LEU A 37 -5.42 5.28 -0.28
C LEU A 37 -6.11 6.12 0.80
N ARG A 38 -7.28 5.67 1.27
CA ARG A 38 -8.08 6.43 2.21
C ARG A 38 -8.80 5.54 3.21
N GLU A 39 -8.69 5.85 4.49
CA GLU A 39 -9.39 5.18 5.60
C GLU A 39 -9.26 3.64 5.60
N GLY A 40 -8.05 3.12 5.31
CA GLY A 40 -7.80 1.69 5.23
C GLY A 40 -8.39 1.00 3.98
N MET A 41 -8.71 1.77 2.96
CA MET A 41 -9.20 1.29 1.68
C MET A 41 -8.36 1.81 0.52
N VAL A 42 -8.29 1.02 -0.53
CA VAL A 42 -7.71 1.39 -1.83
C VAL A 42 -8.84 1.81 -2.75
N VAL A 43 -8.78 3.04 -3.22
CA VAL A 43 -9.68 3.54 -4.26
C VAL A 43 -8.99 3.34 -5.60
N MET A 44 -9.66 2.64 -6.50
CA MET A 44 -9.17 2.38 -7.84
C MET A 44 -9.62 3.49 -8.81
N ARG A 45 -8.91 3.64 -9.94
CA ARG A 45 -9.27 4.63 -10.97
C ARG A 45 -10.62 4.37 -11.63
N ASP A 46 -11.08 3.13 -11.62
CA ASP A 46 -12.40 2.73 -12.13
C ASP A 46 -13.55 3.03 -11.16
N GLY A 47 -13.25 3.65 -10.00
CA GLY A 47 -14.21 3.94 -8.93
C GLY A 47 -14.52 2.75 -8.03
N SER A 48 -13.90 1.61 -8.23
CA SER A 48 -14.03 0.46 -7.33
C SER A 48 -13.12 0.59 -6.11
N PHE A 49 -13.44 -0.16 -5.07
CA PHE A 49 -12.72 -0.16 -3.80
C PHE A 49 -12.10 -1.52 -3.52
N ARG A 50 -11.02 -1.52 -2.72
CA ARG A 50 -10.41 -2.74 -2.20
C ARG A 50 -10.12 -2.54 -0.71
N ALA A 51 -10.51 -3.51 0.10
CA ALA A 51 -10.01 -3.64 1.46
C ALA A 51 -9.02 -4.80 1.51
N VAL A 52 -7.97 -4.66 2.30
CA VAL A 52 -6.94 -5.69 2.46
C VAL A 52 -6.89 -6.11 3.92
N ILE A 53 -6.98 -7.41 4.16
CA ILE A 53 -6.90 -8.03 5.48
C ILE A 53 -5.59 -8.81 5.54
N ALA A 54 -4.72 -8.49 6.49
CA ALA A 54 -3.55 -9.31 6.80
C ALA A 54 -3.97 -10.49 7.68
N CYS A 55 -3.48 -11.68 7.35
CA CYS A 55 -3.79 -12.93 8.05
C CYS A 55 -2.51 -13.53 8.62
N LYS A 56 -2.58 -14.02 9.86
CA LYS A 56 -1.49 -14.75 10.48
C LYS A 56 -1.68 -16.25 10.20
N SER A 57 -0.62 -16.92 9.76
CA SER A 57 -0.65 -18.39 9.56
C SER A 57 -0.89 -19.14 10.88
N ILE A 58 -1.53 -20.27 10.78
CA ILE A 58 -1.63 -21.26 11.86
C ILE A 58 -0.74 -22.45 11.51
N ASN A 59 -0.17 -23.10 12.53
CA ASN A 59 0.66 -24.27 12.31
C ASN A 59 -0.23 -25.53 12.24
N PHE A 60 -0.73 -25.83 11.04
CA PHE A 60 -1.63 -26.94 10.79
C PHE A 60 -0.98 -28.31 11.06
N ASP A 61 0.32 -28.45 10.81
CA ASP A 61 1.04 -29.73 10.97
C ASP A 61 1.20 -30.14 12.44
N LEU A 62 1.21 -29.17 13.37
CA LEU A 62 1.29 -29.43 14.81
C LEU A 62 -0.07 -29.74 15.45
N MET A 63 -1.15 -29.69 14.69
CA MET A 63 -2.49 -29.97 15.19
C MET A 63 -2.75 -31.45 15.23
N SER A 64 -3.52 -31.90 16.22
CA SER A 64 -4.08 -33.25 16.27
C SER A 64 -5.05 -33.51 15.11
N SER A 65 -5.31 -34.76 14.76
CA SER A 65 -6.25 -35.11 13.68
C SER A 65 -7.64 -34.50 13.88
N ARG A 66 -8.13 -34.45 15.12
CA ARG A 66 -9.43 -33.88 15.46
C ARG A 66 -9.46 -32.36 15.28
N GLU A 67 -8.38 -31.66 15.63
CA GLU A 67 -8.26 -30.22 15.42
C GLU A 67 -8.18 -29.87 13.94
N ARG A 68 -7.42 -30.66 13.14
CA ARG A 68 -7.37 -30.49 11.67
C ARG A 68 -8.71 -30.65 11.02
N GLU A 69 -9.46 -31.71 11.36
CA GLU A 69 -10.84 -31.92 10.88
C GLU A 69 -11.75 -30.73 11.24
N GLY A 70 -11.61 -30.18 12.46
CA GLY A 70 -12.34 -28.99 12.89
C GLY A 70 -12.03 -27.76 12.04
N VAL A 71 -10.75 -27.52 11.74
CA VAL A 71 -10.31 -26.43 10.87
C VAL A 71 -10.81 -26.61 9.44
N GLU A 72 -10.72 -27.84 8.89
CA GLU A 72 -11.20 -28.16 7.55
C GLU A 72 -12.72 -27.93 7.42
N TYR A 73 -13.50 -28.37 8.41
CA TYR A 73 -14.95 -28.12 8.44
C TYR A 73 -15.27 -26.61 8.51
N SER A 74 -14.55 -25.89 9.37
CA SER A 74 -14.70 -24.43 9.50
C SER A 74 -14.33 -23.71 8.20
N TYR A 75 -13.29 -24.19 7.50
CA TYR A 75 -12.89 -23.64 6.19
C TYR A 75 -13.96 -23.88 5.12
N GLN A 76 -14.54 -25.08 5.05
CA GLN A 76 -15.65 -25.38 4.15
C GLN A 76 -16.86 -24.49 4.45
N SER A 77 -17.19 -24.31 5.73
CA SER A 77 -18.27 -23.43 6.17
C SER A 77 -18.01 -21.97 5.77
N PHE A 78 -16.77 -21.51 5.97
CA PHE A 78 -16.32 -20.18 5.54
C PHE A 78 -16.50 -19.99 4.04
N LEU A 79 -16.01 -20.91 3.21
CA LEU A 79 -16.16 -20.82 1.76
C LEU A 79 -17.62 -20.78 1.33
N ASN A 80 -18.47 -21.58 1.94
CA ASN A 80 -19.92 -21.62 1.65
C ASN A 80 -20.66 -20.33 2.10
N SER A 81 -20.11 -19.61 3.07
CA SER A 81 -20.68 -18.35 3.57
C SER A 81 -20.34 -17.14 2.69
N LEU A 82 -19.43 -17.30 1.74
CA LEU A 82 -19.00 -16.20 0.88
C LEU A 82 -20.10 -15.81 -0.13
N THR A 83 -20.63 -14.61 -0.01
CA THR A 83 -21.63 -14.04 -0.92
C THR A 83 -21.03 -13.09 -1.95
N PHE A 84 -19.74 -12.83 -1.88
CA PHE A 84 -18.97 -11.93 -2.75
C PHE A 84 -17.59 -12.53 -3.05
N PRO A 85 -16.95 -12.14 -4.15
CA PRO A 85 -15.61 -12.62 -4.48
C PRO A 85 -14.56 -12.09 -3.50
N ILE A 86 -13.56 -12.91 -3.20
CA ILE A 86 -12.35 -12.54 -2.48
C ILE A 86 -11.12 -12.95 -3.29
N GLN A 87 -9.98 -12.34 -3.01
CA GLN A 87 -8.69 -12.75 -3.57
C GLN A 87 -7.77 -13.10 -2.41
N ILE A 88 -7.10 -14.24 -2.49
CA ILE A 88 -6.09 -14.66 -1.52
C ILE A 88 -4.73 -14.36 -2.14
N LEU A 89 -3.96 -13.50 -1.49
CA LEU A 89 -2.60 -13.15 -1.90
C LEU A 89 -1.61 -13.75 -0.90
N VAL A 90 -0.69 -14.57 -1.41
CA VAL A 90 0.45 -15.07 -0.65
C VAL A 90 1.70 -14.40 -1.20
N ARG A 91 2.38 -13.64 -0.36
CA ARG A 91 3.64 -12.99 -0.69
C ARG A 91 4.78 -13.74 -0.01
N SER A 92 5.78 -14.12 -0.78
CA SER A 92 7.02 -14.69 -0.28
C SER A 92 8.15 -13.71 -0.56
N GLN A 93 8.91 -13.33 0.46
CA GLN A 93 10.04 -12.43 0.33
C GLN A 93 11.23 -12.96 1.12
N ARG A 94 12.44 -12.63 0.70
CA ARG A 94 13.63 -12.98 1.45
C ARG A 94 13.62 -12.23 2.77
N VAL A 95 13.93 -12.94 3.86
CA VAL A 95 14.08 -12.32 5.19
C VAL A 95 15.32 -11.45 5.18
N ASP A 96 15.18 -10.21 5.60
CA ASP A 96 16.30 -9.34 5.91
C ASP A 96 16.80 -9.65 7.32
N ILE A 97 18.03 -10.14 7.43
CA ILE A 97 18.66 -10.51 8.70
C ILE A 97 19.56 -9.39 9.22
N GLU A 98 19.88 -8.38 8.41
CA GLU A 98 20.78 -7.29 8.83
C GLU A 98 20.35 -6.61 10.15
N PRO A 99 19.05 -6.29 10.39
CA PRO A 99 18.63 -5.70 11.66
C PRO A 99 18.90 -6.59 12.88
N TYR A 100 18.82 -7.93 12.68
CA TYR A 100 19.13 -8.88 13.73
C TYR A 100 20.64 -8.97 13.98
N LEU A 101 21.47 -9.01 12.94
CA LEU A 101 22.93 -9.02 13.04
C LEU A 101 23.44 -7.74 13.73
N ASN A 102 22.89 -6.58 13.36
CA ASN A 102 23.22 -5.30 13.97
C ASN A 102 22.90 -5.29 15.48
N LYS A 103 21.73 -5.82 15.86
CA LYS A 103 21.38 -5.97 17.28
C LYS A 103 22.33 -6.89 18.03
N LEU A 104 22.79 -7.98 17.43
CA LEU A 104 23.77 -8.87 18.02
C LEU A 104 25.13 -8.19 18.18
N ALA A 105 25.56 -7.40 17.19
CA ALA A 105 26.79 -6.62 17.25
C ALA A 105 26.74 -5.57 18.37
N ASP A 106 25.61 -4.89 18.54
CA ASP A 106 25.41 -3.95 19.66
C ASP A 106 25.55 -4.64 21.01
N ILE A 107 24.99 -5.84 21.15
CA ILE A 107 25.11 -6.64 22.39
C ILE A 107 26.54 -7.11 22.60
N GLN A 108 27.27 -7.49 21.54
CA GLN A 108 28.68 -7.88 21.59
C GLN A 108 29.55 -6.72 22.10
N ILE A 109 29.34 -5.50 21.57
CA ILE A 109 30.09 -4.31 21.99
C ILE A 109 29.84 -3.97 23.47
N ALA A 110 28.63 -4.22 23.97
CA ALA A 110 28.26 -3.98 25.36
C ALA A 110 28.74 -5.09 26.33
N GLN A 111 29.38 -6.16 25.83
CA GLN A 111 29.79 -7.31 26.61
C GLN A 111 31.15 -7.08 27.25
N ASP A 112 31.20 -7.12 28.60
CA ASP A 112 32.44 -6.95 29.36
C ASP A 112 33.32 -8.22 29.43
N ASN A 113 32.70 -9.39 29.16
CA ASN A 113 33.41 -10.67 29.18
C ASN A 113 34.00 -10.99 27.81
N MET A 114 35.31 -10.91 27.69
CA MET A 114 36.04 -11.12 26.44
C MET A 114 35.74 -12.48 25.80
N LEU A 115 35.64 -13.57 26.56
CA LEU A 115 35.34 -14.92 26.04
C LEU A 115 33.92 -15.00 25.47
N LEU A 116 32.96 -14.32 26.09
CA LEU A 116 31.60 -14.21 25.57
C LEU A 116 31.54 -13.33 24.33
N GLY A 117 32.36 -12.29 24.25
CA GLY A 117 32.52 -11.45 23.06
C GLY A 117 33.00 -12.25 21.87
N ASP A 118 34.03 -13.06 22.04
CA ASP A 118 34.57 -13.94 20.98
C ASP A 118 33.53 -14.97 20.51
N LEU A 119 32.83 -15.62 21.46
CA LEU A 119 31.76 -16.56 21.13
C LEU A 119 30.60 -15.89 20.37
N MET A 120 30.31 -14.65 20.70
CA MET A 120 29.28 -13.87 20.02
C MET A 120 29.68 -13.51 18.58
N GLU A 121 30.97 -13.22 18.35
CA GLU A 121 31.51 -13.00 17.01
C GLU A 121 31.36 -14.24 16.14
N ASP A 122 31.74 -15.41 16.67
CA ASP A 122 31.57 -16.70 15.98
C ASP A 122 30.08 -16.96 15.65
N TYR A 123 29.19 -16.65 16.57
CA TYR A 123 27.74 -16.80 16.35
C TYR A 123 27.21 -15.85 15.28
N ILE A 124 27.61 -14.58 15.28
CA ILE A 124 27.24 -13.59 14.24
C ILE A 124 27.71 -14.07 12.88
N ASN A 125 28.97 -14.50 12.77
CA ASN A 125 29.54 -15.02 11.51
C ASN A 125 28.82 -16.29 11.02
N PHE A 126 28.43 -17.17 11.94
CA PHE A 126 27.64 -18.36 11.63
C PHE A 126 26.27 -17.99 11.08
N ILE A 127 25.54 -17.08 11.72
CA ILE A 127 24.20 -16.64 11.28
C ILE A 127 24.28 -15.93 9.93
N ASP A 128 25.26 -15.07 9.70
CA ASP A 128 25.49 -14.42 8.40
C ASP A 128 25.74 -15.45 7.28
N SER A 129 26.62 -16.41 7.54
CA SER A 129 26.90 -17.50 6.60
C SER A 129 25.67 -18.36 6.33
N LEU A 130 24.88 -18.69 7.36
CA LEU A 130 23.65 -19.45 7.25
C LEU A 130 22.61 -18.70 6.41
N SER A 131 22.47 -17.41 6.63
CA SER A 131 21.57 -16.52 5.88
C SER A 131 21.87 -16.49 4.39
N ARG A 132 23.15 -16.44 4.05
CA ARG A 132 23.60 -16.44 2.65
C ARG A 132 23.41 -17.78 1.96
N SER A 133 23.57 -18.88 2.70
CA SER A 133 23.45 -20.24 2.16
C SER A 133 22.01 -20.75 2.12
N ALA A 134 21.20 -20.39 3.11
CA ALA A 134 19.79 -20.76 3.20
C ALA A 134 18.92 -19.62 2.67
N ASN A 135 18.15 -19.88 1.61
CA ASN A 135 17.13 -18.94 1.13
C ASN A 135 15.97 -18.88 2.13
N ILE A 136 16.18 -18.17 3.24
CA ILE A 136 15.13 -17.98 4.27
C ILE A 136 14.09 -17.03 3.71
N MET A 137 12.86 -17.52 3.56
CA MET A 137 11.75 -16.77 3.00
C MET A 137 10.67 -16.55 4.07
N ASP A 138 10.25 -15.30 4.24
CA ASP A 138 9.06 -14.96 4.99
C ASP A 138 7.82 -15.00 4.09
N LYS A 139 6.72 -15.55 4.62
CA LYS A 139 5.44 -15.62 3.91
C LYS A 139 4.40 -14.79 4.62
N SER A 140 3.89 -13.80 3.92
CA SER A 140 2.79 -12.97 4.37
C SER A 140 1.51 -13.34 3.61
N PHE A 141 0.39 -13.38 4.32
CA PHE A 141 -0.91 -13.79 3.79
C PHE A 141 -1.88 -12.63 3.86
N PHE A 142 -2.55 -12.35 2.75
CA PHE A 142 -3.53 -11.28 2.66
C PHE A 142 -4.80 -11.78 1.98
N ILE A 143 -5.95 -11.25 2.43
CA ILE A 143 -7.21 -11.39 1.72
C ILE A 143 -7.61 -10.01 1.21
N VAL A 144 -7.82 -9.91 -0.10
CA VAL A 144 -8.30 -8.68 -0.75
C VAL A 144 -9.78 -8.84 -1.05
N ILE A 145 -10.57 -7.88 -0.59
CA ILE A 145 -12.02 -7.81 -0.80
C ILE A 145 -12.29 -6.74 -1.86
N PRO A 146 -12.61 -7.13 -3.09
CA PRO A 146 -13.02 -6.18 -4.12
C PRO A 146 -14.46 -5.75 -3.89
N TYR A 147 -14.73 -4.48 -4.10
CA TYR A 147 -16.06 -3.91 -4.05
C TYR A 147 -16.28 -2.93 -5.20
N HIS A 148 -17.37 -3.12 -5.90
CA HIS A 148 -17.82 -2.24 -6.97
C HIS A 148 -19.15 -1.61 -6.57
N PRO A 149 -19.24 -0.27 -6.48
CA PRO A 149 -20.50 0.41 -6.19
C PRO A 149 -21.59 0.01 -7.19
N THR A 150 -22.76 -0.33 -6.68
CA THR A 150 -23.88 -0.87 -7.48
C THR A 150 -24.45 0.13 -8.49
N GLY A 151 -24.08 1.42 -8.39
CA GLY A 151 -24.52 2.46 -9.32
C GLY A 151 -24.00 2.31 -10.74
N ASP A 152 -22.84 1.63 -10.92
CA ASP A 152 -22.23 1.50 -12.24
C ASP A 152 -22.82 0.39 -13.11
N LEU A 153 -23.52 -0.58 -12.53
CA LEU A 153 -24.20 -1.64 -13.28
C LEU A 153 -25.36 -1.12 -14.14
N ASN A 154 -26.00 -0.02 -13.75
CA ASN A 154 -27.04 0.62 -14.57
C ASN A 154 -26.43 1.43 -15.72
N ASN A 155 -25.23 1.98 -15.53
CA ASN A 155 -24.48 2.65 -16.60
C ASN A 155 -23.90 1.68 -17.62
N LEU A 156 -23.73 0.38 -17.28
CA LEU A 156 -23.34 -0.66 -18.24
C LEU A 156 -24.42 -0.96 -19.26
N LYS A 157 -25.72 -0.80 -18.93
CA LYS A 157 -26.82 -0.96 -19.91
C LYS A 157 -26.88 0.20 -20.91
N ASP A 158 -26.55 1.41 -20.48
CA ASP A 158 -26.44 2.57 -21.38
C ASP A 158 -25.09 2.56 -22.14
N SER A 159 -24.05 1.94 -21.58
CA SER A 159 -22.75 1.74 -22.23
C SER A 159 -22.77 0.70 -23.35
N ALA A 160 -23.74 -0.22 -23.38
CA ALA A 160 -23.88 -1.18 -24.48
C ALA A 160 -24.20 -0.47 -25.83
N LYS A 161 -24.78 0.72 -25.79
CA LYS A 161 -24.97 1.58 -26.96
C LYS A 161 -23.74 2.43 -27.32
N GLY A 162 -22.80 2.59 -26.37
CA GLY A 162 -21.57 3.38 -26.54
C GLY A 162 -20.30 2.54 -26.66
N PHE A 163 -20.39 1.20 -26.77
CA PHE A 163 -19.22 0.31 -26.76
C PHE A 163 -18.23 0.63 -27.89
N PHE A 164 -18.70 1.00 -29.05
CA PHE A 164 -17.86 1.42 -30.18
C PHE A 164 -17.21 2.80 -30.01
N GLY A 165 -17.77 3.70 -29.18
CA GLY A 165 -17.20 5.02 -28.90
C GLY A 165 -16.09 5.01 -27.86
N LYS A 166 -16.08 4.04 -26.93
CA LYS A 166 -15.08 3.94 -25.86
C LYS A 166 -13.75 3.30 -26.28
N ILE A 167 -13.72 2.55 -27.38
CA ILE A 167 -12.49 1.95 -27.94
C ILE A 167 -11.52 3.03 -28.45
N PHE A 168 -12.02 4.21 -28.80
CA PHE A 168 -11.22 5.33 -29.30
C PHE A 168 -11.11 6.51 -28.31
N ALA A 169 -11.78 6.45 -27.17
CA ALA A 169 -11.65 7.48 -26.13
C ALA A 169 -10.38 7.22 -25.32
N LYS A 170 -9.44 8.18 -25.37
CA LYS A 170 -8.30 8.20 -24.46
C LYS A 170 -8.83 8.11 -23.03
N PRO A 171 -8.21 7.29 -22.13
CA PRO A 171 -8.59 7.27 -20.72
C PRO A 171 -8.27 8.63 -20.13
N SER A 172 -9.26 9.51 -20.09
CA SER A 172 -9.15 10.75 -19.32
C SER A 172 -9.27 10.36 -17.86
N ALA A 173 -8.16 10.48 -17.14
CA ALA A 173 -8.07 10.29 -15.69
C ALA A 173 -8.86 11.41 -14.98
N GLN A 174 -10.17 11.38 -15.05
CA GLN A 174 -11.01 12.12 -14.14
C GLN A 174 -11.22 11.25 -12.92
N ILE A 175 -10.45 11.53 -11.86
CA ILE A 175 -10.79 11.12 -10.51
C ILE A 175 -12.16 11.74 -10.25
N SER A 176 -13.20 10.94 -10.38
CA SER A 176 -14.55 11.31 -9.98
C SER A 176 -14.46 11.64 -8.49
N LYS A 177 -14.68 12.89 -8.11
CA LYS A 177 -14.76 13.28 -6.70
C LYS A 177 -15.93 12.51 -6.12
N ILE A 178 -15.63 11.43 -5.39
CA ILE A 178 -16.64 10.60 -4.73
C ILE A 178 -17.36 11.51 -3.73
N ASP A 179 -18.67 11.66 -3.89
CA ASP A 179 -19.50 12.45 -2.97
C ASP A 179 -19.45 11.83 -1.56
N ARG A 180 -19.44 12.68 -0.54
CA ARG A 180 -19.29 12.27 0.85
C ARG A 180 -20.35 11.24 1.29
N ASN A 181 -21.60 11.43 0.85
CA ASN A 181 -22.69 10.50 1.17
C ASN A 181 -22.50 9.12 0.53
N THR A 182 -21.97 9.09 -0.70
CA THR A 182 -21.62 7.86 -1.40
C THR A 182 -20.45 7.16 -0.70
N TRP A 183 -19.42 7.92 -0.30
CA TRP A 183 -18.28 7.39 0.45
C TRP A 183 -18.71 6.68 1.74
N ASP A 184 -19.55 7.30 2.54
CA ASP A 184 -19.98 6.75 3.83
C ASP A 184 -20.76 5.43 3.65
N LYS A 185 -21.61 5.34 2.62
CA LYS A 185 -22.34 4.09 2.29
C LYS A 185 -21.42 2.97 1.85
N GLU A 186 -20.49 3.27 0.95
CA GLU A 186 -19.56 2.29 0.39
C GLU A 186 -18.60 1.78 1.46
N ARG A 187 -18.18 2.66 2.37
CA ARG A 187 -17.36 2.32 3.52
C ARG A 187 -18.07 1.37 4.48
N GLU A 188 -19.34 1.61 4.78
CA GLU A 188 -20.13 0.72 5.63
C GLU A 188 -20.30 -0.68 5.00
N GLU A 189 -20.53 -0.75 3.70
CA GLU A 189 -20.66 -2.02 3.00
C GLU A 189 -19.34 -2.81 3.01
N ILE A 190 -18.23 -2.15 2.73
CA ILE A 190 -16.90 -2.78 2.80
C ILE A 190 -16.62 -3.26 4.22
N LYS A 191 -16.94 -2.46 5.23
CA LYS A 191 -16.76 -2.83 6.63
C LYS A 191 -17.54 -4.10 6.98
N LYS A 192 -18.80 -4.23 6.57
CA LYS A 192 -19.60 -5.46 6.77
C LYS A 192 -18.92 -6.67 6.13
N ARG A 193 -18.36 -6.52 4.93
CA ARG A 193 -17.61 -7.60 4.26
C ARG A 193 -16.35 -7.96 5.00
N VAL A 194 -15.59 -6.98 5.48
CA VAL A 194 -14.40 -7.19 6.30
C VAL A 194 -14.76 -7.93 7.58
N ASP A 195 -15.80 -7.50 8.29
CA ASP A 195 -16.27 -8.11 9.53
C ASP A 195 -16.73 -9.57 9.30
N SER A 196 -17.40 -9.85 8.18
CA SER A 196 -17.79 -11.21 7.79
C SER A 196 -16.59 -12.11 7.56
N ILE A 197 -15.58 -11.62 6.82
CA ILE A 197 -14.35 -12.40 6.52
C ILE A 197 -13.54 -12.61 7.80
N THR A 198 -13.31 -11.57 8.59
CA THR A 198 -12.54 -11.69 9.85
C THR A 198 -13.22 -12.61 10.85
N GLY A 199 -14.56 -12.57 10.93
CA GLY A 199 -15.35 -13.49 11.75
C GLY A 199 -15.20 -14.95 11.31
N GLY A 200 -15.27 -15.21 10.01
CA GLY A 200 -15.05 -16.55 9.45
C GLY A 200 -13.63 -17.08 9.68
N LEU A 201 -12.62 -16.24 9.49
CA LEU A 201 -11.22 -16.58 9.77
C LEU A 201 -10.99 -16.87 11.26
N TYR A 202 -11.61 -16.10 12.13
CA TYR A 202 -11.52 -16.30 13.57
C TYR A 202 -12.05 -17.67 14.02
N GLN A 203 -13.12 -18.18 13.38
CA GLN A 203 -13.65 -19.52 13.65
C GLN A 203 -12.64 -20.63 13.34
N MET A 204 -11.73 -20.40 12.41
CA MET A 204 -10.62 -21.31 12.08
C MET A 204 -9.38 -21.09 12.97
N GLY A 205 -9.42 -20.18 13.94
CA GLY A 205 -8.28 -19.80 14.76
C GLY A 205 -7.27 -18.87 14.06
N ILE A 206 -7.61 -18.36 12.88
CA ILE A 206 -6.75 -17.45 12.10
C ILE A 206 -6.94 -16.02 12.60
N LYS A 207 -5.88 -15.43 13.16
CA LYS A 207 -5.88 -14.01 13.53
C LYS A 207 -5.73 -13.18 12.28
N SER A 208 -6.61 -12.19 12.13
CA SER A 208 -6.64 -11.32 10.96
C SER A 208 -6.99 -9.89 11.35
N VAL A 209 -6.48 -8.93 10.60
CA VAL A 209 -6.70 -7.50 10.80
C VAL A 209 -6.77 -6.78 9.46
N GLN A 210 -7.70 -5.84 9.32
CA GLN A 210 -7.72 -4.94 8.16
C GLN A 210 -6.54 -3.99 8.23
N LEU A 211 -5.83 -3.82 7.13
CA LEU A 211 -4.73 -2.88 7.03
C LEU A 211 -5.23 -1.43 7.10
N SER A 212 -4.54 -0.63 7.91
CA SER A 212 -4.72 0.82 7.95
C SER A 212 -4.18 1.48 6.66
N THR A 213 -4.48 2.75 6.45
CA THR A 213 -3.97 3.51 5.30
C THR A 213 -2.44 3.51 5.23
N LYS A 214 -1.77 3.59 6.38
CA LYS A 214 -0.31 3.54 6.47
C LYS A 214 0.23 2.18 6.07
N GLU A 215 -0.31 1.10 6.64
CA GLU A 215 0.10 -0.26 6.34
C GLU A 215 -0.18 -0.65 4.87
N LEU A 216 -1.27 -0.14 4.28
CA LEU A 216 -1.52 -0.28 2.84
C LEU A 216 -0.44 0.41 2.01
N GLY A 217 -0.06 1.63 2.38
CA GLY A 217 1.03 2.33 1.71
C GLY A 217 2.35 1.58 1.81
N GLU A 218 2.71 1.08 2.98
CA GLU A 218 3.90 0.26 3.22
C GLU A 218 3.84 -1.03 2.40
N LEU A 219 2.69 -1.71 2.35
CA LEU A 219 2.50 -2.92 1.55
C LEU A 219 2.76 -2.64 0.06
N TYR A 220 2.13 -1.61 -0.51
CA TYR A 220 2.32 -1.27 -1.91
C TYR A 220 3.73 -0.79 -2.21
N TYR A 221 4.31 0.03 -1.33
CA TYR A 221 5.69 0.47 -1.47
C TYR A 221 6.66 -0.71 -1.53
N ASN A 222 6.52 -1.66 -0.61
CA ASN A 222 7.33 -2.88 -0.55
C ASN A 222 7.12 -3.82 -1.74
N VAL A 223 5.92 -3.82 -2.34
CA VAL A 223 5.62 -4.64 -3.53
C VAL A 223 6.22 -4.03 -4.79
N TYR A 224 6.13 -2.71 -4.95
CA TYR A 224 6.63 -2.01 -6.13
C TYR A 224 8.14 -1.73 -6.08
N ASN A 225 8.74 -1.71 -4.88
CA ASN A 225 10.14 -1.39 -4.68
C ASN A 225 10.85 -2.45 -3.81
N PRO A 226 10.85 -3.74 -4.22
CA PRO A 226 11.34 -4.82 -3.37
C PRO A 226 12.81 -4.67 -2.95
N ASP A 227 13.64 -4.11 -3.83
CA ASP A 227 15.07 -3.95 -3.57
C ASP A 227 15.39 -2.71 -2.72
N THR A 228 14.61 -1.64 -2.87
CA THR A 228 14.84 -0.38 -2.16
C THR A 228 14.17 -0.35 -0.80
N ALA A 229 13.00 -0.97 -0.67
CA ALA A 229 12.18 -0.92 0.54
C ALA A 229 12.85 -1.57 1.76
N VAL A 230 13.83 -2.44 1.54
CA VAL A 230 14.63 -3.06 2.61
C VAL A 230 15.54 -2.03 3.27
N TYR A 231 16.19 -1.17 2.47
CA TYR A 231 17.17 -0.18 2.94
C TYR A 231 16.52 1.17 3.28
N GLU A 232 15.45 1.51 2.57
CA GLU A 232 14.73 2.77 2.72
C GLU A 232 13.23 2.48 2.97
N PRO A 233 12.85 2.10 4.20
CA PRO A 233 11.45 1.85 4.53
C PRO A 233 10.64 3.14 4.37
N LEU A 234 9.37 3.00 3.98
CA LEU A 234 8.47 4.12 3.82
C LEU A 234 8.29 4.86 5.16
N GLY A 235 8.75 6.10 5.22
CA GLY A 235 8.57 6.99 6.37
C GLY A 235 7.11 7.38 6.62
N ASP A 236 6.86 8.29 7.57
CA ASP A 236 5.51 8.79 7.79
C ASP A 236 5.02 9.56 6.55
N PHE A 237 3.80 9.28 6.09
CA PHE A 237 3.19 9.96 4.93
C PHE A 237 3.15 11.48 5.08
N ARG A 238 3.13 12.01 6.31
CA ARG A 238 3.17 13.44 6.55
C ARG A 238 4.51 14.06 6.17
N ASP A 239 5.58 13.32 6.40
CA ASP A 239 6.93 13.76 6.06
C ASP A 239 7.21 13.61 4.56
N THR A 240 6.70 12.54 3.93
CA THR A 240 6.84 12.34 2.48
C THR A 240 6.05 13.34 1.65
N ALA A 241 4.87 13.76 2.09
CA ALA A 241 4.07 14.77 1.40
C ALA A 241 4.80 16.13 1.33
N SER A 242 5.65 16.45 2.31
CA SER A 242 6.47 17.67 2.31
C SER A 242 7.66 17.60 1.34
N LEU A 243 8.17 16.42 1.05
CA LEU A 243 9.31 16.22 0.15
C LEU A 243 8.93 16.30 -1.34
N PHE A 244 7.69 15.91 -1.70
CA PHE A 244 7.22 15.97 -3.09
C PHE A 244 6.79 17.38 -3.56
N VAL A 245 6.68 18.37 -2.66
CA VAL A 245 6.29 19.75 -2.99
C VAL A 245 7.50 20.66 -3.24
N ARG A 246 8.71 20.27 -2.87
CA ARG A 246 9.91 21.00 -3.26
C ARG A 246 10.25 20.70 -4.72
N LYS A 247 9.70 21.51 -5.62
CA LYS A 247 10.26 21.69 -6.95
C LYS A 247 11.75 21.98 -6.76
N ALA A 248 12.63 21.11 -7.21
CA ALA A 248 14.05 21.43 -7.27
C ALA A 248 14.18 22.71 -8.08
N GLU A 249 14.54 23.81 -7.44
CA GLU A 249 15.07 24.99 -8.13
C GLU A 249 16.37 24.50 -8.77
N GLY A 250 16.29 24.19 -10.05
CA GLY A 250 17.46 23.90 -10.85
C GLY A 250 18.32 25.17 -10.81
N ASP A 251 19.50 25.05 -10.24
CA ASP A 251 20.58 26.02 -10.44
C ASP A 251 20.74 26.19 -11.94
N ASN A 252 20.37 27.37 -12.40
CA ASN A 252 20.56 27.77 -13.78
C ASN A 252 22.07 28.12 -13.93
N PRO A 253 22.91 27.29 -14.58
CA PRO A 253 24.36 27.52 -14.63
C PRO A 253 24.76 28.68 -15.51
N ASN A 254 23.84 29.61 -15.85
CA ASN A 254 24.04 30.65 -16.81
C ASN A 254 23.89 32.08 -16.24
N GLN A 255 24.15 32.28 -14.94
CA GLN A 255 24.36 33.64 -14.39
C GLN A 255 25.76 33.78 -13.77
N GLY A 256 26.76 33.68 -14.63
CA GLY A 256 28.12 34.04 -14.34
C GLY A 256 28.72 34.65 -15.59
N GLY A 257 28.57 35.97 -15.74
CA GLY A 257 29.20 36.66 -16.84
C GLY A 257 28.99 38.18 -16.76
N PHE A 258 30.04 38.83 -16.29
CA PHE A 258 30.34 40.27 -16.32
C PHE A 258 29.68 41.15 -15.28
#